data_fb8486e058d43354c4e70bc19aa9cb77
#
_entry.id   fb8486e058d43354c4e70bc19aa9cb77
#
_cell.length_a   1.000
_cell.length_b   1.000
_cell.length_c   1.000
_cell.angle_alpha   90.00
_cell.angle_beta   90.00
_cell.angle_gamma   90.00
#
_symmetry.space_group_name_H-M   'P 1'
#
loop_
_entity.id
_entity.type
_entity.pdbx_description
1 polymer ?
#
loop_
_entity_poly.entity_id
_entity_poly.type
_entity_poly.pdbx_seq_one_letter_code
_entity_poly.pdbx_strand_id
1 'polypeptide(L)'
;ILAQAETLKRMGCDVHFLYIEERGLKTPKEQYDRDLNETEAYWGDKFHLLKVTRLQKTLFNLNMRYRKLFCHWHYHVDDNYPWGLGKMVNALDNKYHFDICIINYYYLSKLFTQINIPRKAIMTHDLIAYKDIKIGEPTLCITADTEAKAMQRCPHIFAVQTVEADYFQMLSPKSKVYNFFGKFDYTPQPVAGNHKIVFLSGGNGFNQNGIRWFLKEVFPAIRNRFDDAQLLIGGSLCKAMPELKAYEGVEVQGYVDDPAAFYAQADVCINPCYQGTGLKIKTFEAISYDKVTMVHPHSMEGIYDKDHAPLFASDKAEDWVRFLEKIWGSTRAIEDIKKRDKEY
;
A
#
# COMPACT_ATOMS: atom_id res chain seq x y z
N ILE A 1 -3.81 -7.22 -3.02
CA ILE A 1 -4.02 -8.67 -3.23
C ILE A 1 -5.35 -8.89 -3.95
N LEU A 2 -6.49 -8.37 -3.45
CA LEU A 2 -7.79 -8.60 -4.09
C LEU A 2 -7.84 -8.11 -5.55
N ALA A 3 -7.40 -6.88 -5.82
CA ALA A 3 -7.35 -6.33 -7.19
C ALA A 3 -6.49 -7.18 -8.14
N GLN A 4 -5.41 -7.77 -7.66
CA GLN A 4 -4.57 -8.69 -8.44
C GLN A 4 -5.31 -9.98 -8.77
N ALA A 5 -5.99 -10.56 -7.77
CA ALA A 5 -6.78 -11.76 -7.96
C ALA A 5 -7.93 -11.52 -8.95
N GLU A 6 -8.61 -10.40 -8.85
CA GLU A 6 -9.66 -9.99 -9.79
C GLU A 6 -9.13 -9.82 -11.23
N THR A 7 -7.92 -9.28 -11.35
CA THR A 7 -7.27 -9.16 -12.66
C THR A 7 -7.00 -10.56 -13.25
N LEU A 8 -6.47 -11.48 -12.46
CA LEU A 8 -6.24 -12.85 -12.90
C LEU A 8 -7.55 -13.57 -13.28
N LYS A 9 -8.60 -13.41 -12.48
CA LYS A 9 -9.94 -13.96 -12.80
C LYS A 9 -10.48 -13.40 -14.12
N ARG A 10 -10.35 -12.08 -14.34
CA ARG A 10 -10.74 -11.45 -15.63
C ARG A 10 -9.93 -11.97 -16.81
N MET A 11 -8.70 -12.43 -16.60
CA MET A 11 -7.88 -13.09 -17.63
C MET A 11 -8.25 -14.56 -17.85
N GLY A 12 -9.27 -15.07 -17.16
CA GLY A 12 -9.73 -16.46 -17.28
C GLY A 12 -9.00 -17.46 -16.38
N CYS A 13 -8.21 -16.97 -15.42
CA CYS A 13 -7.53 -17.84 -14.48
C CYS A 13 -8.49 -18.35 -13.40
N ASP A 14 -8.36 -19.63 -13.05
CA ASP A 14 -8.96 -20.20 -11.86
C ASP A 14 -8.08 -19.92 -10.64
N VAL A 15 -8.52 -19.03 -9.76
CA VAL A 15 -7.70 -18.48 -8.69
C VAL A 15 -8.11 -19.04 -7.34
N HIS A 16 -7.18 -19.70 -6.66
CA HIS A 16 -7.32 -20.14 -5.28
C HIS A 16 -6.55 -19.20 -4.34
N PHE A 17 -7.13 -18.89 -3.20
CA PHE A 17 -6.53 -18.00 -2.21
C PHE A 17 -6.17 -18.75 -0.93
N LEU A 18 -4.87 -18.82 -0.64
CA LEU A 18 -4.37 -19.38 0.62
C LEU A 18 -4.03 -18.24 1.58
N TYR A 19 -4.83 -18.11 2.64
CA TYR A 19 -4.58 -17.19 3.73
C TYR A 19 -3.80 -17.89 4.85
N ILE A 20 -2.74 -17.24 5.31
CA ILE A 20 -1.93 -17.69 6.44
C ILE A 20 -2.29 -16.85 7.63
N GLU A 21 -2.81 -17.46 8.70
CA GLU A 21 -3.15 -16.77 9.94
C GLU A 21 -1.90 -16.09 10.51
N GLU A 22 -1.87 -14.75 10.45
CA GLU A 22 -0.72 -13.98 10.93
C GLU A 22 -0.48 -14.17 12.42
N ARG A 23 0.81 -14.13 12.76
CA ARG A 23 1.27 -14.25 14.14
C ARG A 23 1.31 -12.87 14.76
N GLY A 24 0.62 -12.68 15.89
CA GLY A 24 0.69 -11.45 16.66
C GLY A 24 -0.20 -10.32 16.17
N LEU A 25 -1.27 -10.59 15.43
CA LEU A 25 -2.30 -9.61 15.09
C LEU A 25 -2.83 -8.95 16.35
N LYS A 26 -2.78 -7.62 16.39
CA LYS A 26 -3.41 -6.77 17.41
C LYS A 26 -4.89 -6.53 17.12
N THR A 27 -5.43 -7.14 16.06
CA THR A 27 -6.82 -7.00 15.66
C THR A 27 -7.73 -7.63 16.72
N PRO A 28 -8.78 -6.96 17.21
CA PRO A 28 -9.76 -7.54 18.07
C PRO A 28 -10.35 -8.82 17.47
N LYS A 29 -10.59 -9.84 18.28
CA LYS A 29 -11.05 -11.16 17.82
C LYS A 29 -12.33 -11.05 16.98
N GLU A 30 -13.28 -10.25 17.41
CA GLU A 30 -14.55 -10.05 16.70
C GLU A 30 -14.38 -9.46 15.31
N GLN A 31 -13.46 -8.50 15.16
CA GLN A 31 -13.12 -7.93 13.86
C GLN A 31 -12.43 -8.97 12.99
N TYR A 32 -11.45 -9.72 13.54
CA TYR A 32 -10.77 -10.78 12.82
C TYR A 32 -11.73 -11.86 12.31
N ASP A 33 -12.63 -12.33 13.18
CA ASP A 33 -13.60 -13.37 12.82
C ASP A 33 -14.56 -12.88 11.73
N ARG A 34 -15.00 -11.62 11.78
CA ARG A 34 -15.81 -11.00 10.71
C ARG A 34 -15.06 -10.93 9.39
N ASP A 35 -13.84 -10.34 9.38
CA ASP A 35 -13.04 -10.18 8.19
C ASP A 35 -12.70 -11.54 7.55
N LEU A 36 -12.49 -12.57 8.38
CA LEU A 36 -12.26 -13.94 7.92
C LEU A 36 -13.51 -14.53 7.27
N ASN A 37 -14.68 -14.39 7.91
CA ASN A 37 -15.95 -14.88 7.38
C ASN A 37 -16.31 -14.20 6.05
N GLU A 38 -16.11 -12.89 5.93
CA GLU A 38 -16.29 -12.15 4.68
C GLU A 38 -15.34 -12.64 3.58
N THR A 39 -14.09 -12.88 3.92
CA THR A 39 -13.09 -13.43 2.99
C THR A 39 -13.49 -14.84 2.53
N GLU A 40 -13.89 -15.71 3.46
CA GLU A 40 -14.34 -17.06 3.17
C GLU A 40 -15.61 -17.05 2.28
N ALA A 41 -16.56 -16.18 2.59
CA ALA A 41 -17.78 -16.02 1.78
C ALA A 41 -17.47 -15.55 0.35
N TYR A 42 -16.49 -14.64 0.18
CA TYR A 42 -16.08 -14.14 -1.13
C TYR A 42 -15.39 -15.21 -2.00
N TRP A 43 -14.51 -16.04 -1.39
CA TRP A 43 -13.71 -17.04 -2.12
C TRP A 43 -14.39 -18.41 -2.24
N GLY A 44 -15.33 -18.73 -1.34
CA GLY A 44 -16.03 -20.01 -1.31
C GLY A 44 -15.08 -21.21 -1.17
N ASP A 45 -15.26 -22.20 -2.01
CA ASP A 45 -14.45 -23.45 -2.03
C ASP A 45 -12.99 -23.24 -2.46
N LYS A 46 -12.68 -22.07 -3.00
CA LYS A 46 -11.31 -21.65 -3.39
C LYS A 46 -10.56 -20.94 -2.27
N PHE A 47 -11.18 -20.81 -1.09
CA PHE A 47 -10.51 -20.29 0.10
C PHE A 47 -9.81 -21.41 0.88
N HIS A 48 -8.57 -21.17 1.24
CA HIS A 48 -7.77 -22.10 2.04
C HIS A 48 -7.13 -21.36 3.20
N LEU A 49 -7.22 -21.92 4.41
CA LEU A 49 -6.71 -21.28 5.64
C LEU A 49 -5.63 -22.16 6.27
N LEU A 50 -4.41 -21.64 6.40
CA LEU A 50 -3.36 -22.23 7.22
C LEU A 50 -3.36 -21.58 8.61
N LYS A 51 -3.83 -22.32 9.63
CA LYS A 51 -3.80 -21.85 11.02
C LYS A 51 -2.43 -22.07 11.65
N VAL A 52 -1.88 -21.02 12.25
CA VAL A 52 -0.62 -21.09 12.99
C VAL A 52 -0.88 -21.55 14.43
N THR A 53 -0.18 -22.61 14.85
CA THR A 53 -0.36 -23.19 16.20
C THR A 53 0.13 -22.26 17.32
N ARG A 54 -0.39 -22.45 18.55
CA ARG A 54 0.07 -21.69 19.73
C ARG A 54 1.56 -21.87 19.98
N LEU A 55 2.07 -23.10 19.82
CA LEU A 55 3.50 -23.41 19.97
C LEU A 55 4.33 -22.60 18.96
N GLN A 56 3.91 -22.55 17.73
CA GLN A 56 4.59 -21.82 16.68
C GLN A 56 4.58 -20.29 16.95
N LYS A 57 3.45 -19.76 17.44
CA LYS A 57 3.36 -18.35 17.89
C LYS A 57 4.33 -18.05 19.05
N THR A 58 4.43 -18.97 20.02
CA THR A 58 5.34 -18.80 21.15
C THR A 58 6.80 -18.82 20.71
N LEU A 59 7.19 -19.78 19.87
CA LEU A 59 8.57 -19.87 19.35
C LEU A 59 8.94 -18.67 18.49
N PHE A 60 7.99 -18.17 17.69
CA PHE A 60 8.19 -16.94 16.96
C PHE A 60 8.47 -15.75 17.88
N ASN A 61 7.68 -15.56 18.94
CA ASN A 61 7.87 -14.47 19.89
C ASN A 61 9.21 -14.58 20.64
N LEU A 62 9.64 -15.81 20.96
CA LEU A 62 10.95 -16.05 21.57
C LEU A 62 12.09 -15.71 20.60
N ASN A 63 11.97 -16.13 19.33
CA ASN A 63 12.95 -15.77 18.31
C ASN A 63 13.02 -14.25 18.11
N MET A 64 11.87 -13.57 18.06
CA MET A 64 11.82 -12.10 17.97
C MET A 64 12.57 -11.43 19.13
N ARG A 65 12.36 -11.91 20.37
CA ARG A 65 13.07 -11.38 21.54
C ARG A 65 14.58 -11.65 21.46
N TYR A 66 14.97 -12.86 21.06
CA TYR A 66 16.37 -13.21 20.83
C TYR A 66 17.02 -12.30 19.79
N ARG A 67 16.38 -12.11 18.63
CA ARG A 67 16.88 -11.23 17.57
C ARG A 67 17.03 -9.78 18.05
N LYS A 68 16.06 -9.29 18.79
CA LYS A 68 16.12 -7.96 19.41
C LYS A 68 17.29 -7.79 20.35
N LEU A 69 17.54 -8.76 21.23
CA LEU A 69 18.54 -8.64 22.29
C LEU A 69 19.96 -8.93 21.81
N PHE A 70 20.13 -9.88 20.90
CA PHE A 70 21.44 -10.43 20.56
C PHE A 70 21.86 -10.24 19.11
N CYS A 71 20.94 -9.89 18.21
CA CYS A 71 21.21 -9.80 16.76
C CYS A 71 20.91 -8.41 16.18
N HIS A 72 20.85 -7.36 16.99
CA HIS A 72 20.59 -5.98 16.57
C HIS A 72 19.37 -5.90 15.62
N TRP A 73 18.28 -6.62 15.95
CA TRP A 73 17.06 -6.72 15.15
C TRP A 73 17.21 -7.33 13.74
N HIS A 74 18.36 -7.94 13.43
CA HIS A 74 18.52 -8.63 12.14
C HIS A 74 17.70 -9.90 12.08
N TYR A 75 16.87 -10.01 11.04
CA TYR A 75 16.04 -11.17 10.74
C TYR A 75 16.56 -11.93 9.53
N HIS A 76 16.42 -13.25 9.57
CA HIS A 76 16.53 -14.08 8.37
C HIS A 76 15.17 -14.21 7.69
N VAL A 77 15.18 -14.31 6.37
CA VAL A 77 13.95 -14.43 5.56
C VAL A 77 13.05 -15.60 6.00
N ASP A 78 13.64 -16.68 6.50
CA ASP A 78 12.92 -17.90 6.87
C ASP A 78 12.47 -17.94 8.33
N ASP A 79 12.82 -16.94 9.15
CA ASP A 79 12.49 -16.92 10.59
C ASP A 79 10.98 -17.01 10.85
N ASN A 80 10.18 -16.50 9.91
CA ASN A 80 8.72 -16.43 10.01
C ASN A 80 8.00 -17.41 9.09
N TYR A 81 8.74 -18.35 8.49
CA TYR A 81 8.12 -19.31 7.57
C TYR A 81 7.15 -20.24 8.32
N PRO A 82 5.87 -20.34 7.89
CA PRO A 82 4.84 -21.14 8.59
C PRO A 82 5.10 -22.64 8.47
N TRP A 83 4.97 -23.35 9.60
CA TRP A 83 5.06 -24.80 9.57
C TRP A 83 3.86 -25.40 8.83
N GLY A 84 4.15 -26.42 8.04
CA GLY A 84 3.13 -27.13 7.28
C GLY A 84 2.71 -26.46 5.98
N LEU A 85 3.18 -25.23 5.67
CA LEU A 85 2.80 -24.53 4.45
C LEU A 85 3.11 -25.36 3.19
N GLY A 86 4.32 -25.88 3.05
CA GLY A 86 4.68 -26.72 1.90
C GLY A 86 3.83 -27.99 1.78
N LYS A 87 3.52 -28.65 2.91
CA LYS A 87 2.62 -29.83 2.91
C LYS A 87 1.22 -29.45 2.45
N MET A 88 0.67 -28.35 2.93
CA MET A 88 -0.66 -27.87 2.56
C MET A 88 -0.71 -27.52 1.07
N VAL A 89 0.25 -26.76 0.57
CA VAL A 89 0.28 -26.38 -0.85
C VAL A 89 0.42 -27.61 -1.75
N ASN A 90 1.26 -28.58 -1.40
CA ASN A 90 1.38 -29.82 -2.16
C ASN A 90 0.08 -30.66 -2.12
N ALA A 91 -0.64 -30.68 -1.00
CA ALA A 91 -1.93 -31.36 -0.91
C ALA A 91 -3.00 -30.68 -1.80
N LEU A 92 -2.99 -29.35 -1.84
CA LEU A 92 -3.87 -28.58 -2.73
C LEU A 92 -3.48 -28.79 -4.20
N ASP A 93 -2.18 -28.77 -4.51
CA ASP A 93 -1.68 -29.02 -5.87
C ASP A 93 -2.05 -30.41 -6.39
N ASN A 94 -1.94 -31.44 -5.55
CA ASN A 94 -2.39 -32.79 -5.91
C ASN A 94 -3.90 -32.88 -6.21
N LYS A 95 -4.69 -31.96 -5.65
CA LYS A 95 -6.15 -31.93 -5.87
C LYS A 95 -6.54 -31.06 -7.07
N TYR A 96 -5.88 -29.93 -7.24
CA TYR A 96 -6.30 -28.90 -8.19
C TYR A 96 -5.35 -28.71 -9.38
N HIS A 97 -4.14 -29.27 -9.33
CA HIS A 97 -3.11 -29.21 -10.39
C HIS A 97 -2.79 -27.78 -10.84
N PHE A 98 -2.19 -26.99 -9.94
CA PHE A 98 -1.91 -25.59 -10.21
C PHE A 98 -0.81 -25.39 -11.27
N ASP A 99 -1.04 -24.48 -12.21
CA ASP A 99 -0.04 -24.05 -13.18
C ASP A 99 0.98 -23.09 -12.61
N ILE A 100 0.58 -22.29 -11.60
CA ILE A 100 1.41 -21.25 -11.02
C ILE A 100 1.13 -21.06 -9.52
N CYS A 101 2.20 -20.81 -8.76
CA CYS A 101 2.14 -20.37 -7.37
C CYS A 101 2.68 -18.96 -7.27
N ILE A 102 1.85 -18.01 -6.81
CA ILE A 102 2.23 -16.62 -6.58
C ILE A 102 2.23 -16.37 -5.08
N ILE A 103 3.35 -15.91 -4.53
CA ILE A 103 3.42 -15.46 -3.13
C ILE A 103 3.45 -13.93 -3.07
N ASN A 104 2.73 -13.39 -2.09
CA ASN A 104 2.81 -11.98 -1.75
C ASN A 104 3.90 -11.79 -0.70
N TYR A 105 4.87 -10.93 -0.98
CA TYR A 105 6.12 -10.75 -0.28
C TYR A 105 7.07 -11.97 -0.29
N TYR A 106 8.33 -11.71 -0.24
CA TYR A 106 9.39 -12.73 -0.33
C TYR A 106 9.56 -13.58 0.94
N TYR A 107 8.95 -13.22 2.07
CA TYR A 107 9.03 -13.98 3.33
C TYR A 107 8.58 -15.44 3.20
N LEU A 108 7.76 -15.72 2.22
CA LEU A 108 7.27 -17.07 1.94
C LEU A 108 8.11 -17.82 0.89
N SER A 109 9.20 -17.22 0.39
CA SER A 109 9.97 -17.78 -0.75
C SER A 109 10.54 -19.17 -0.48
N LYS A 110 10.73 -19.56 0.79
CA LYS A 110 11.09 -20.94 1.17
C LYS A 110 10.08 -21.96 0.65
N LEU A 111 8.82 -21.60 0.47
CA LEU A 111 7.80 -22.46 -0.14
C LEU A 111 8.26 -23.01 -1.49
N PHE A 112 8.93 -22.19 -2.30
CA PHE A 112 9.38 -22.60 -3.64
C PHE A 112 10.41 -23.73 -3.65
N THR A 113 11.09 -23.97 -2.52
CA THR A 113 11.99 -25.11 -2.36
C THR A 113 11.27 -26.40 -1.93
N GLN A 114 9.96 -26.33 -1.64
CA GLN A 114 9.16 -27.42 -1.08
C GLN A 114 8.03 -27.89 -2.01
N ILE A 115 7.78 -27.20 -3.12
CA ILE A 115 6.68 -27.46 -4.03
C ILE A 115 7.18 -27.70 -5.46
N ASN A 116 6.43 -28.51 -6.21
CA ASN A 116 6.75 -28.85 -7.60
C ASN A 116 5.89 -28.12 -8.63
N ILE A 117 5.07 -27.12 -8.21
CA ILE A 117 4.28 -26.30 -9.14
C ILE A 117 5.22 -25.67 -10.17
N PRO A 118 4.91 -25.80 -11.48
CA PRO A 118 5.88 -25.52 -12.55
C PRO A 118 6.28 -24.05 -12.64
N ARG A 119 5.33 -23.13 -12.38
CA ARG A 119 5.60 -21.68 -12.43
C ARG A 119 5.52 -21.10 -11.03
N LYS A 120 6.48 -20.25 -10.70
CA LYS A 120 6.62 -19.64 -9.38
C LYS A 120 6.88 -18.16 -9.54
N ALA A 121 6.15 -17.33 -8.79
CA ALA A 121 6.30 -15.88 -8.85
C ALA A 121 6.22 -15.23 -7.46
N ILE A 122 7.00 -14.18 -7.26
CA ILE A 122 6.91 -13.28 -6.11
C ILE A 122 6.23 -11.99 -6.58
N MET A 123 5.19 -11.59 -5.87
CA MET A 123 4.64 -10.24 -5.95
C MET A 123 5.22 -9.42 -4.81
N THR A 124 6.01 -8.40 -5.14
CA THR A 124 6.54 -7.47 -4.15
C THR A 124 5.53 -6.34 -3.92
N HIS A 125 5.56 -5.76 -2.72
CA HIS A 125 4.73 -4.60 -2.39
C HIS A 125 5.56 -3.43 -1.88
N ASP A 126 6.74 -3.72 -1.36
CA ASP A 126 7.68 -2.78 -0.76
C ASP A 126 9.11 -3.31 -0.91
N LEU A 127 10.05 -2.39 -0.89
CA LEU A 127 11.44 -2.63 -0.63
C LEU A 127 11.66 -2.66 0.88
N ILE A 128 12.02 -3.83 1.44
CA ILE A 128 12.07 -4.01 2.90
C ILE A 128 13.46 -3.75 3.46
N ALA A 129 14.53 -4.17 2.75
CA ALA A 129 15.90 -4.11 3.28
C ALA A 129 16.37 -2.70 3.68
N TYR A 130 15.81 -1.65 3.11
CA TYR A 130 16.16 -0.26 3.45
C TYR A 130 15.04 0.53 4.08
N LYS A 131 13.93 -0.12 4.39
CA LYS A 131 12.75 0.55 4.95
C LYS A 131 13.06 1.19 6.29
N ASP A 132 13.80 0.49 7.14
CA ASP A 132 14.18 0.95 8.48
C ASP A 132 15.11 2.16 8.45
N ILE A 133 16.05 2.19 7.50
CA ILE A 133 16.97 3.33 7.31
C ILE A 133 16.19 4.58 6.88
N LYS A 134 15.25 4.42 5.97
CA LYS A 134 14.39 5.52 5.50
C LYS A 134 13.42 6.03 6.55
N ILE A 135 13.05 5.20 7.52
CA ILE A 135 12.10 5.55 8.60
C ILE A 135 12.82 6.15 9.81
N GLY A 136 14.12 5.86 9.98
CA GLY A 136 14.87 6.24 11.17
C GLY A 136 14.49 5.46 12.44
N GLU A 137 13.68 4.41 12.31
CA GLU A 137 13.28 3.52 13.39
C GLU A 137 13.60 2.07 13.06
N PRO A 138 14.30 1.31 13.92
CA PRO A 138 14.60 -0.08 13.69
C PRO A 138 13.35 -0.94 13.92
N THR A 139 12.55 -1.16 12.87
CA THR A 139 11.34 -1.99 12.95
C THR A 139 11.60 -3.45 12.58
N LEU A 140 12.29 -3.68 11.47
CA LEU A 140 12.65 -5.00 10.93
C LEU A 140 13.95 -4.86 10.16
N CYS A 141 15.08 -5.14 10.80
CA CYS A 141 16.38 -5.10 10.11
C CYS A 141 16.53 -6.33 9.21
N ILE A 142 16.06 -6.23 7.98
CA ILE A 142 16.37 -7.16 6.91
C ILE A 142 17.47 -6.53 6.06
N THR A 143 18.57 -7.26 5.90
CA THR A 143 19.66 -6.82 5.03
C THR A 143 19.36 -7.12 3.56
N ALA A 144 19.98 -6.38 2.64
CA ALA A 144 19.90 -6.64 1.20
C ALA A 144 20.29 -8.09 0.84
N ASP A 145 21.26 -8.64 1.54
CA ASP A 145 21.71 -10.04 1.43
C ASP A 145 20.61 -11.04 1.75
N THR A 146 19.84 -10.77 2.81
CA THR A 146 18.71 -11.62 3.23
C THR A 146 17.57 -11.52 2.21
N GLU A 147 17.28 -10.33 1.71
CA GLU A 147 16.30 -10.08 0.65
C GLU A 147 16.72 -10.76 -0.66
N ALA A 148 17.99 -10.65 -1.05
CA ALA A 148 18.57 -11.31 -2.21
C ALA A 148 18.42 -12.84 -2.16
N LYS A 149 18.72 -13.47 -1.01
CA LYS A 149 18.54 -14.91 -0.81
C LYS A 149 17.09 -15.35 -1.04
N ALA A 150 16.14 -14.53 -0.62
CA ALA A 150 14.73 -14.80 -0.84
C ALA A 150 14.33 -14.68 -2.31
N MET A 151 14.72 -13.60 -2.96
CA MET A 151 14.41 -13.31 -4.36
C MET A 151 15.01 -14.35 -5.31
N GLN A 152 16.24 -14.80 -5.06
CA GLN A 152 16.95 -15.79 -5.87
C GLN A 152 16.31 -17.19 -5.86
N ARG A 153 15.33 -17.45 -4.99
CA ARG A 153 14.54 -18.69 -4.99
C ARG A 153 13.44 -18.70 -6.05
N CYS A 154 13.23 -17.58 -6.74
CA CYS A 154 12.10 -17.40 -7.64
C CYS A 154 12.56 -16.96 -9.04
N PRO A 155 12.08 -17.62 -10.11
CA PRO A 155 12.42 -17.22 -11.47
C PRO A 155 11.71 -15.95 -11.94
N HIS A 156 10.56 -15.58 -11.33
CA HIS A 156 9.74 -14.45 -11.76
C HIS A 156 9.39 -13.54 -10.58
N ILE A 157 9.67 -12.26 -10.71
CA ILE A 157 9.41 -11.24 -9.69
C ILE A 157 8.57 -10.14 -10.32
N PHE A 158 7.44 -9.82 -9.71
CA PHE A 158 6.57 -8.71 -10.08
C PHE A 158 6.74 -7.56 -9.09
N ALA A 159 7.34 -6.47 -9.53
CA ALA A 159 7.55 -5.26 -8.76
C ALA A 159 6.46 -4.23 -9.06
N VAL A 160 6.02 -3.49 -8.05
CA VAL A 160 4.92 -2.53 -8.18
C VAL A 160 5.38 -1.15 -8.67
N GLN A 161 6.67 -0.95 -8.83
CA GLN A 161 7.25 0.28 -9.38
C GLN A 161 8.64 0.04 -10.01
N THR A 162 9.01 0.91 -10.96
CA THR A 162 10.22 0.75 -11.78
C THR A 162 11.51 0.76 -10.96
N VAL A 163 11.66 1.71 -10.03
CA VAL A 163 12.88 1.83 -9.21
C VAL A 163 13.11 0.59 -8.35
N GLU A 164 12.03 0.01 -7.80
CA GLU A 164 12.12 -1.24 -7.04
C GLU A 164 12.41 -2.44 -7.96
N ALA A 165 11.87 -2.43 -9.19
CA ALA A 165 12.16 -3.48 -10.17
C ALA A 165 13.66 -3.54 -10.51
N ASP A 166 14.30 -2.40 -10.72
CA ASP A 166 15.73 -2.30 -10.99
C ASP A 166 16.54 -2.83 -9.79
N TYR A 167 16.15 -2.46 -8.58
CA TYR A 167 16.78 -2.95 -7.36
C TYR A 167 16.62 -4.48 -7.22
N PHE A 168 15.43 -5.05 -7.42
CA PHE A 168 15.22 -6.49 -7.35
C PHE A 168 15.96 -7.24 -8.47
N GLN A 169 16.09 -6.64 -9.64
CA GLN A 169 16.90 -7.21 -10.71
C GLN A 169 18.39 -7.29 -10.32
N MET A 170 18.90 -6.29 -9.61
CA MET A 170 20.28 -6.33 -9.07
C MET A 170 20.44 -7.42 -7.99
N LEU A 171 19.47 -7.57 -7.09
CA LEU A 171 19.50 -8.59 -6.04
C LEU A 171 19.37 -10.00 -6.58
N SER A 172 18.68 -10.18 -7.69
CA SER A 172 18.40 -11.49 -8.30
C SER A 172 18.65 -11.47 -9.80
N PRO A 173 19.93 -11.45 -10.24
CA PRO A 173 20.28 -11.29 -11.66
C PRO A 173 19.78 -12.41 -12.58
N LYS A 174 19.49 -13.61 -12.01
CA LYS A 174 18.97 -14.76 -12.75
C LYS A 174 17.45 -14.78 -12.86
N SER A 175 16.75 -13.99 -12.07
CA SER A 175 15.30 -13.86 -12.11
C SER A 175 14.90 -12.87 -13.18
N LYS A 176 13.69 -13.05 -13.73
CA LYS A 176 13.09 -12.08 -14.63
C LYS A 176 12.18 -11.18 -13.80
N VAL A 177 12.52 -9.90 -13.75
CA VAL A 177 11.74 -8.90 -13.01
C VAL A 177 10.83 -8.15 -13.97
N TYR A 178 9.58 -7.98 -13.58
CA TYR A 178 8.55 -7.29 -14.35
C TYR A 178 7.99 -6.15 -13.52
N ASN A 179 7.72 -5.03 -14.16
CA ASN A 179 6.88 -4.00 -13.58
C ASN A 179 5.42 -4.44 -13.69
N PHE A 180 4.72 -4.43 -12.58
CA PHE A 180 3.31 -4.76 -12.50
C PHE A 180 2.57 -3.65 -11.77
N PHE A 181 1.96 -2.75 -12.53
CA PHE A 181 1.12 -1.70 -11.98
C PHE A 181 -0.29 -2.23 -11.77
N GLY A 182 -0.88 -1.87 -10.62
CA GLY A 182 -2.32 -2.11 -10.43
C GLY A 182 -3.12 -1.26 -11.42
N LYS A 183 -4.17 -1.83 -12.00
CA LYS A 183 -5.13 -1.05 -12.77
C LYS A 183 -6.06 -0.32 -11.81
N PHE A 184 -6.21 0.99 -12.01
CA PHE A 184 -7.25 1.79 -11.40
C PHE A 184 -8.32 2.06 -12.46
N ASP A 185 -9.58 1.79 -12.13
CA ASP A 185 -10.67 2.10 -13.02
C ASP A 185 -10.97 3.61 -12.92
N TYR A 186 -10.89 4.32 -14.04
CA TYR A 186 -11.14 5.75 -14.07
C TYR A 186 -12.62 6.02 -13.83
N THR A 187 -12.94 6.71 -12.75
CA THR A 187 -14.30 7.02 -12.30
C THR A 187 -14.41 8.52 -12.02
N PRO A 188 -14.52 9.34 -13.08
CA PRO A 188 -14.49 10.78 -12.96
C PRO A 188 -15.63 11.30 -12.10
N GLN A 189 -15.32 12.27 -11.25
CA GLN A 189 -16.28 12.95 -10.39
C GLN A 189 -16.54 14.37 -10.92
N PRO A 190 -17.78 14.90 -10.76
CA PRO A 190 -18.06 16.27 -11.15
C PRO A 190 -17.19 17.26 -10.34
N VAL A 191 -17.00 18.44 -10.91
CA VAL A 191 -16.34 19.55 -10.19
C VAL A 191 -17.25 20.00 -9.05
N ALA A 192 -16.73 19.96 -7.83
CA ALA A 192 -17.44 20.35 -6.61
C ALA A 192 -17.51 21.89 -6.45
N GLY A 193 -16.51 22.60 -6.96
CA GLY A 193 -16.45 24.05 -6.96
C GLY A 193 -16.40 24.66 -5.54
N ASN A 194 -15.74 23.97 -4.61
CA ASN A 194 -15.61 24.40 -3.21
C ASN A 194 -14.14 24.43 -2.77
N HIS A 195 -13.89 25.04 -1.61
CA HIS A 195 -12.55 25.10 -1.01
C HIS A 195 -12.29 23.90 -0.08
N LYS A 196 -12.63 22.67 -0.55
CA LYS A 196 -12.40 21.45 0.21
C LYS A 196 -11.23 20.66 -0.36
N ILE A 197 -10.53 20.01 0.55
CA ILE A 197 -9.41 19.11 0.28
C ILE A 197 -9.75 17.75 0.90
N VAL A 198 -9.52 16.65 0.20
CA VAL A 198 -9.74 15.31 0.74
C VAL A 198 -8.41 14.58 0.97
N PHE A 199 -8.39 13.75 2.02
CA PHE A 199 -7.31 12.82 2.32
C PHE A 199 -7.87 11.50 2.82
N LEU A 200 -7.87 10.49 1.95
CA LEU A 200 -8.26 9.12 2.32
C LEU A 200 -7.01 8.29 2.65
N SER A 201 -6.91 7.77 3.88
CA SER A 201 -5.66 7.13 4.28
C SER A 201 -5.80 6.09 5.38
N GLY A 202 -4.90 5.09 5.33
CA GLY A 202 -4.68 4.14 6.42
C GLY A 202 -3.92 4.75 7.61
N GLY A 203 -4.07 4.13 8.78
CA GLY A 203 -3.51 4.61 10.06
C GLY A 203 -2.05 4.26 10.34
N ASN A 204 -1.21 3.97 9.33
CA ASN A 204 0.20 3.67 9.55
C ASN A 204 1.02 4.94 9.89
N GLY A 205 2.20 4.76 10.50
CA GLY A 205 3.05 5.85 10.98
C GLY A 205 3.46 6.85 9.89
N PHE A 206 3.68 6.42 8.66
CA PHE A 206 4.04 7.32 7.55
C PHE A 206 2.91 8.29 7.20
N ASN A 207 1.69 7.78 7.16
CA ASN A 207 0.51 8.59 6.90
C ASN A 207 0.25 9.56 8.04
N GLN A 208 0.43 9.11 9.30
CA GLN A 208 0.33 9.97 10.47
C GLN A 208 1.35 11.10 10.43
N ASN A 209 2.61 10.81 10.11
CA ASN A 209 3.66 11.82 10.02
C ASN A 209 3.39 12.81 8.88
N GLY A 210 2.95 12.30 7.72
CA GLY A 210 2.62 13.15 6.57
C GLY A 210 1.49 14.13 6.88
N ILE A 211 0.39 13.67 7.50
CA ILE A 211 -0.72 14.58 7.83
C ILE A 211 -0.36 15.55 8.94
N ARG A 212 0.47 15.16 9.95
CA ARG A 212 0.97 16.08 10.96
C ARG A 212 1.80 17.20 10.35
N TRP A 213 2.69 16.84 9.42
CA TRP A 213 3.47 17.84 8.67
C TRP A 213 2.54 18.82 7.93
N PHE A 214 1.57 18.29 7.17
CA PHE A 214 0.63 19.12 6.41
C PHE A 214 -0.17 20.08 7.31
N LEU A 215 -0.71 19.57 8.41
CA LEU A 215 -1.50 20.36 9.38
C LEU A 215 -0.69 21.41 10.11
N LYS A 216 0.62 21.18 10.26
CA LYS A 216 1.50 22.13 10.95
C LYS A 216 2.10 23.16 10.02
N GLU A 217 2.59 22.74 8.85
CA GLU A 217 3.42 23.58 7.99
C GLU A 217 2.64 24.16 6.80
N VAL A 218 1.61 23.48 6.30
CA VAL A 218 0.93 23.86 5.04
C VAL A 218 -0.50 24.38 5.28
N PHE A 219 -1.31 23.61 5.99
CA PHE A 219 -2.74 23.91 6.13
C PHE A 219 -3.04 25.25 6.80
N PRO A 220 -2.26 25.75 7.79
CA PRO A 220 -2.46 27.09 8.34
C PRO A 220 -2.28 28.20 7.30
N ALA A 221 -1.33 28.08 6.38
CA ALA A 221 -1.13 29.06 5.31
C ALA A 221 -2.31 29.04 4.32
N ILE A 222 -2.85 27.85 4.02
CA ILE A 222 -4.07 27.72 3.20
C ILE A 222 -5.26 28.40 3.90
N ARG A 223 -5.47 28.13 5.18
CA ARG A 223 -6.55 28.74 5.98
C ARG A 223 -6.43 30.27 6.09
N ASN A 224 -5.21 30.78 6.23
CA ASN A 224 -4.96 32.24 6.25
C ASN A 224 -5.34 32.93 4.93
N ARG A 225 -5.26 32.18 3.81
CA ARG A 225 -5.61 32.71 2.48
C ARG A 225 -7.06 32.47 2.11
N PHE A 226 -7.62 31.32 2.56
CA PHE A 226 -8.99 30.87 2.30
C PHE A 226 -9.59 30.47 3.65
N ASP A 227 -10.29 31.35 4.30
CA ASP A 227 -10.82 31.16 5.65
C ASP A 227 -11.89 30.07 5.74
N ASP A 228 -12.55 29.79 4.63
CA ASP A 228 -13.54 28.71 4.45
C ASP A 228 -12.93 27.36 4.01
N ALA A 229 -11.61 27.28 3.80
CA ALA A 229 -10.96 26.03 3.41
C ALA A 229 -11.16 24.92 4.45
N GLN A 230 -11.51 23.72 3.98
CA GLN A 230 -11.76 22.53 4.81
C GLN A 230 -10.89 21.37 4.36
N LEU A 231 -10.44 20.57 5.30
CA LEU A 231 -9.74 19.30 5.07
C LEU A 231 -10.58 18.14 5.58
N LEU A 232 -11.09 17.32 4.67
CA LEU A 232 -11.87 16.13 4.97
C LEU A 232 -10.92 14.92 5.05
N ILE A 233 -10.92 14.23 6.18
CA ILE A 233 -10.06 13.07 6.42
C ILE A 233 -10.91 11.82 6.59
N GLY A 234 -10.63 10.81 5.76
CA GLY A 234 -11.27 9.50 5.81
C GLY A 234 -10.29 8.35 6.04
N GLY A 235 -10.84 7.19 6.38
CA GLY A 235 -10.12 5.94 6.54
C GLY A 235 -9.67 5.63 7.95
N SER A 236 -8.90 4.54 8.13
CA SER A 236 -8.45 4.10 9.45
C SER A 236 -7.47 5.06 10.13
N LEU A 237 -6.96 6.06 9.42
CA LEU A 237 -6.18 7.16 9.98
C LEU A 237 -6.97 7.91 11.06
N CYS A 238 -8.27 8.08 10.87
CA CYS A 238 -9.14 8.77 11.83
C CYS A 238 -9.18 8.09 13.21
N LYS A 239 -9.12 6.76 13.23
CA LYS A 239 -9.02 5.98 14.47
C LYS A 239 -7.62 6.04 15.10
N ALA A 240 -6.59 6.10 14.26
CA ALA A 240 -5.20 6.16 14.72
C ALA A 240 -4.79 7.53 15.27
N MET A 241 -5.51 8.58 14.89
CA MET A 241 -5.23 9.98 15.25
C MET A 241 -6.51 10.72 15.69
N PRO A 242 -7.04 10.41 16.90
CA PRO A 242 -8.25 11.06 17.40
C PRO A 242 -8.10 12.59 17.59
N GLU A 243 -6.86 13.06 17.74
CA GLU A 243 -6.50 14.47 17.85
C GLU A 243 -6.83 15.30 16.61
N LEU A 244 -7.04 14.70 15.46
CA LEU A 244 -7.38 15.40 14.21
C LEU A 244 -8.63 16.28 14.33
N LYS A 245 -9.58 15.90 15.19
CA LYS A 245 -10.82 16.65 15.44
C LYS A 245 -10.59 18.01 16.11
N ALA A 246 -9.42 18.22 16.69
CA ALA A 246 -9.09 19.47 17.39
C ALA A 246 -8.54 20.55 16.44
N TYR A 247 -8.22 20.22 15.20
CA TYR A 247 -7.71 21.19 14.23
C TYR A 247 -8.86 21.96 13.57
N GLU A 248 -8.76 23.27 13.56
CA GLU A 248 -9.73 24.13 12.89
C GLU A 248 -9.76 23.85 11.37
N GLY A 249 -10.96 23.76 10.80
CA GLY A 249 -11.15 23.46 9.39
C GLY A 249 -10.93 21.99 9.02
N VAL A 250 -10.73 21.09 10.01
CA VAL A 250 -10.60 19.64 9.77
C VAL A 250 -11.89 18.93 10.10
N GLU A 251 -12.40 18.17 9.12
CA GLU A 251 -13.55 17.28 9.27
C GLU A 251 -13.08 15.83 9.22
N VAL A 252 -13.38 15.06 10.28
CA VAL A 252 -12.99 13.65 10.41
C VAL A 252 -14.20 12.76 10.13
N GLN A 253 -14.21 12.10 8.96
CA GLN A 253 -15.35 11.29 8.50
C GLN A 253 -15.27 9.81 8.94
N GLY A 254 -14.10 9.34 9.41
CA GLY A 254 -13.96 7.97 9.88
C GLY A 254 -13.79 6.95 8.74
N TYR A 255 -14.39 5.78 8.91
CA TYR A 255 -14.37 4.74 7.89
C TYR A 255 -15.17 5.17 6.65
N VAL A 256 -14.64 4.90 5.48
CA VAL A 256 -15.26 5.28 4.20
C VAL A 256 -15.64 4.00 3.46
N ASP A 257 -16.95 3.75 3.36
CA ASP A 257 -17.52 2.59 2.65
C ASP A 257 -17.52 2.81 1.13
N ASP A 258 -17.80 4.05 0.70
CA ASP A 258 -17.84 4.45 -0.71
C ASP A 258 -16.77 5.51 -0.99
N PRO A 259 -15.61 5.11 -1.52
CA PRO A 259 -14.55 6.05 -1.90
C PRO A 259 -15.01 7.06 -2.95
N ALA A 260 -15.88 6.67 -3.90
CA ALA A 260 -16.36 7.60 -4.93
C ALA A 260 -17.15 8.76 -4.32
N ALA A 261 -18.06 8.47 -3.39
CA ALA A 261 -18.81 9.49 -2.67
C ALA A 261 -17.90 10.36 -1.78
N PHE A 262 -16.84 9.79 -1.22
CA PHE A 262 -15.85 10.55 -0.44
C PHE A 262 -15.07 11.52 -1.34
N TYR A 263 -14.53 11.05 -2.45
CA TYR A 263 -13.78 11.88 -3.39
C TYR A 263 -14.66 12.94 -4.07
N ALA A 264 -15.96 12.67 -4.27
CA ALA A 264 -16.90 13.64 -4.86
C ALA A 264 -17.09 14.91 -4.03
N GLN A 265 -16.73 14.92 -2.75
CA GLN A 265 -16.92 16.07 -1.85
C GLN A 265 -15.94 17.22 -2.11
N ALA A 266 -14.86 17.02 -2.85
CA ALA A 266 -13.83 18.03 -3.12
C ALA A 266 -13.21 17.87 -4.50
N ASP A 267 -12.62 18.94 -5.03
CA ASP A 267 -11.85 18.90 -6.26
C ASP A 267 -10.37 18.56 -6.03
N VAL A 268 -9.89 18.78 -4.82
CA VAL A 268 -8.48 18.64 -4.45
C VAL A 268 -8.27 17.43 -3.53
N CYS A 269 -7.31 16.59 -3.87
CA CYS A 269 -6.80 15.52 -3.01
C CYS A 269 -5.34 15.78 -2.64
N ILE A 270 -4.91 15.34 -1.46
CA ILE A 270 -3.52 15.46 -1.04
C ILE A 270 -2.86 14.12 -0.74
N ASN A 271 -1.56 14.04 -1.00
CA ASN A 271 -0.69 13.01 -0.43
C ASN A 271 0.55 13.66 0.22
N PRO A 272 0.45 14.03 1.49
CA PRO A 272 1.51 14.76 2.18
C PRO A 272 2.62 13.87 2.74
N CYS A 273 2.65 12.58 2.37
CA CYS A 273 3.61 11.62 2.91
C CYS A 273 5.03 11.92 2.40
N TYR A 274 5.93 12.23 3.32
CA TYR A 274 7.35 12.53 3.04
C TYR A 274 8.29 11.38 3.39
N GLN A 275 7.74 10.20 3.70
CA GLN A 275 8.46 8.99 4.08
C GLN A 275 7.78 7.74 3.50
N GLY A 276 8.51 6.62 3.47
CA GLY A 276 7.99 5.31 3.08
C GLY A 276 8.54 4.82 1.75
N THR A 277 8.31 3.54 1.50
CA THR A 277 8.67 2.81 0.26
C THR A 277 7.40 2.35 -0.45
N GLY A 278 7.52 1.67 -1.57
CA GLY A 278 6.40 1.13 -2.31
C GLY A 278 5.65 2.18 -3.15
N LEU A 279 4.67 1.69 -3.89
CA LEU A 279 3.81 2.53 -4.72
C LEU A 279 2.89 3.40 -3.86
N LYS A 280 2.77 4.65 -4.22
CA LYS A 280 1.87 5.61 -3.54
C LYS A 280 0.42 5.43 -4.04
N ILE A 281 -0.18 4.28 -3.71
CA ILE A 281 -1.51 3.86 -4.20
C ILE A 281 -2.55 4.97 -4.10
N LYS A 282 -2.60 5.72 -2.99
CA LYS A 282 -3.56 6.81 -2.77
C LYS A 282 -3.44 7.96 -3.79
N THR A 283 -2.25 8.17 -4.37
CA THR A 283 -2.05 9.16 -5.44
C THR A 283 -2.73 8.71 -6.73
N PHE A 284 -2.52 7.45 -7.12
CA PHE A 284 -3.17 6.88 -8.29
C PHE A 284 -4.69 6.73 -8.10
N GLU A 285 -5.12 6.39 -6.90
CA GLU A 285 -6.53 6.36 -6.55
C GLU A 285 -7.18 7.75 -6.71
N ALA A 286 -6.54 8.82 -6.21
CA ALA A 286 -7.04 10.17 -6.38
C ALA A 286 -7.13 10.59 -7.87
N ILE A 287 -6.11 10.26 -8.67
CA ILE A 287 -6.12 10.49 -10.13
C ILE A 287 -7.27 9.71 -10.78
N SER A 288 -7.50 8.45 -10.39
CA SER A 288 -8.59 7.64 -10.95
C SER A 288 -9.99 8.19 -10.64
N TYR A 289 -10.13 8.95 -9.56
CA TYR A 289 -11.33 9.71 -9.24
C TYR A 289 -11.32 11.14 -9.79
N ASP A 290 -10.40 11.44 -10.71
CA ASP A 290 -10.34 12.71 -11.42
C ASP A 290 -10.15 13.91 -10.47
N LYS A 291 -9.20 13.78 -9.53
CA LYS A 291 -8.91 14.80 -8.50
C LYS A 291 -7.61 15.53 -8.78
N VAL A 292 -7.65 16.84 -8.69
CA VAL A 292 -6.42 17.65 -8.64
C VAL A 292 -5.58 17.19 -7.46
N THR A 293 -4.48 16.51 -7.74
CA THR A 293 -3.71 15.81 -6.71
C THR A 293 -2.42 16.57 -6.37
N MET A 294 -2.33 17.01 -5.12
CA MET A 294 -1.19 17.74 -4.58
C MET A 294 -0.38 16.82 -3.65
N VAL A 295 0.93 16.73 -3.85
CA VAL A 295 1.76 15.77 -3.15
C VAL A 295 3.03 16.41 -2.57
N HIS A 296 3.56 15.82 -1.49
CA HIS A 296 4.93 16.07 -1.09
C HIS A 296 5.90 15.51 -2.15
N PRO A 297 7.06 16.13 -2.45
CA PRO A 297 8.01 15.64 -3.48
C PRO A 297 8.43 14.19 -3.31
N HIS A 298 8.57 13.69 -2.07
CA HIS A 298 8.83 12.28 -1.79
C HIS A 298 7.73 11.35 -2.36
N SER A 299 6.49 11.82 -2.40
CA SER A 299 5.38 11.04 -2.95
C SER A 299 5.37 10.95 -4.48
N MET A 300 6.32 11.62 -5.16
CA MET A 300 6.63 11.43 -6.58
C MET A 300 7.53 10.20 -6.83
N GLU A 301 8.10 9.57 -5.78
CA GLU A 301 8.86 8.33 -5.97
C GLU A 301 7.96 7.21 -6.52
N GLY A 302 8.42 6.55 -7.59
CA GLY A 302 7.69 5.46 -8.24
C GLY A 302 6.52 5.90 -9.12
N ILE A 303 6.27 7.20 -9.28
CA ILE A 303 5.33 7.72 -10.26
C ILE A 303 5.92 7.51 -11.65
N TYR A 304 5.15 6.89 -12.52
CA TYR A 304 5.47 6.71 -13.92
C TYR A 304 5.44 8.06 -14.63
N ASP A 305 6.33 8.27 -15.59
CA ASP A 305 6.36 9.49 -16.43
C ASP A 305 6.10 10.78 -15.62
N LYS A 306 6.99 11.06 -14.67
CA LYS A 306 6.84 12.17 -13.69
C LYS A 306 6.60 13.53 -14.33
N ASP A 307 7.17 13.76 -15.51
CA ASP A 307 7.11 15.06 -16.21
C ASP A 307 5.72 15.33 -16.79
N HIS A 308 4.97 14.26 -17.10
CA HIS A 308 3.59 14.36 -17.62
C HIS A 308 2.54 14.01 -16.57
N ALA A 309 2.94 13.53 -15.39
CA ALA A 309 1.99 13.20 -14.33
C ALA A 309 1.14 14.44 -13.95
N PRO A 310 -0.18 14.29 -13.81
CA PRO A 310 -1.08 15.40 -13.50
C PRO A 310 -1.02 15.77 -12.01
N LEU A 311 0.17 15.88 -11.47
CA LEU A 311 0.43 16.09 -10.06
C LEU A 311 1.08 17.44 -9.83
N PHE A 312 0.72 18.09 -8.72
CA PHE A 312 1.46 19.22 -8.19
C PHE A 312 2.30 18.76 -7.00
N ALA A 313 3.62 19.00 -7.04
CA ALA A 313 4.52 18.57 -5.98
C ALA A 313 5.30 19.74 -5.40
N SER A 314 5.20 19.95 -4.08
CA SER A 314 6.03 20.87 -3.33
C SER A 314 6.10 20.50 -1.84
N ASP A 315 7.17 20.92 -1.17
CA ASP A 315 7.35 20.86 0.30
C ASP A 315 7.22 22.24 0.95
N LYS A 316 6.86 23.29 0.17
CA LYS A 316 6.72 24.69 0.62
C LYS A 316 5.26 25.09 0.66
N ALA A 317 4.82 25.59 1.81
CA ALA A 317 3.44 26.04 2.00
C ALA A 317 3.00 27.10 0.98
N GLU A 318 3.88 28.04 0.65
CA GLU A 318 3.59 29.15 -0.30
C GLU A 318 3.28 28.61 -1.70
N ASP A 319 3.92 27.52 -2.11
CA ASP A 319 3.67 26.92 -3.43
C ASP A 319 2.28 26.25 -3.46
N TRP A 320 1.88 25.58 -2.35
CA TRP A 320 0.55 25.00 -2.22
C TRP A 320 -0.52 26.07 -2.29
N VAL A 321 -0.33 27.20 -1.56
CA VAL A 321 -1.27 28.33 -1.59
C VAL A 321 -1.39 28.91 -2.99
N ARG A 322 -0.27 29.21 -3.66
CA ARG A 322 -0.28 29.76 -5.04
C ARG A 322 -0.94 28.83 -6.03
N PHE A 323 -0.74 27.53 -5.90
CA PHE A 323 -1.40 26.57 -6.76
C PHE A 323 -2.91 26.52 -6.51
N LEU A 324 -3.35 26.53 -5.25
CA LEU A 324 -4.77 26.57 -4.88
C LEU A 324 -5.43 27.89 -5.35
N GLU A 325 -4.77 29.03 -5.27
CA GLU A 325 -5.27 30.30 -5.84
C GLU A 325 -5.59 30.16 -7.34
N LYS A 326 -4.73 29.48 -8.08
CA LYS A 326 -4.91 29.26 -9.52
C LYS A 326 -6.12 28.37 -9.80
N ILE A 327 -6.29 27.26 -9.07
CA ILE A 327 -7.32 26.28 -9.37
C ILE A 327 -8.67 26.65 -8.76
N TRP A 328 -8.73 27.13 -7.52
CA TRP A 328 -9.98 27.55 -6.89
C TRP A 328 -10.55 28.84 -7.47
N GLY A 329 -9.72 29.63 -8.13
CA GLY A 329 -10.15 30.82 -8.89
C GLY A 329 -10.69 30.52 -10.29
N SER A 330 -10.62 29.27 -10.77
CA SER A 330 -10.97 28.94 -12.17
C SER A 330 -11.38 27.49 -12.37
N THR A 331 -12.67 27.26 -12.61
CA THR A 331 -13.18 25.92 -12.99
C THR A 331 -12.44 25.36 -14.22
N ARG A 332 -12.09 26.21 -15.17
CA ARG A 332 -11.32 25.82 -16.37
C ARG A 332 -9.95 25.25 -16.00
N ALA A 333 -9.27 25.81 -14.97
CA ALA A 333 -7.98 25.29 -14.55
C ALA A 333 -8.09 23.89 -13.92
N ILE A 334 -9.18 23.61 -13.22
CA ILE A 334 -9.49 22.26 -12.71
C ILE A 334 -9.75 21.31 -13.89
N GLU A 335 -10.59 21.70 -14.86
CA GLU A 335 -10.91 20.90 -16.03
C GLU A 335 -9.69 20.58 -16.89
N ASP A 336 -8.74 21.50 -17.04
CA ASP A 336 -7.49 21.28 -17.78
C ASP A 336 -6.60 20.23 -17.10
N ILE A 337 -6.61 20.15 -15.76
CA ILE A 337 -5.89 19.12 -14.99
C ILE A 337 -6.63 17.79 -15.16
N LYS A 338 -7.94 17.75 -15.04
CA LYS A 338 -8.76 16.55 -15.20
C LYS A 338 -8.61 15.89 -16.58
N LYS A 339 -8.40 16.67 -17.64
CA LYS A 339 -8.04 16.10 -18.95
C LYS A 339 -6.74 15.33 -18.92
N ARG A 340 -5.74 15.85 -18.19
CA ARG A 340 -4.45 15.17 -18.02
C ARG A 340 -4.58 13.91 -17.16
N ASP A 341 -5.44 13.90 -16.14
CA ASP A 341 -5.76 12.72 -15.33
C ASP A 341 -6.26 11.57 -16.18
N LYS A 342 -7.13 11.88 -17.15
CA LYS A 342 -7.70 10.89 -18.08
C LYS A 342 -6.66 10.36 -19.07
N GLU A 343 -5.74 11.18 -19.52
CA GLU A 343 -4.70 10.80 -20.49
C GLU A 343 -3.57 10.00 -19.84
N TYR A 344 -3.28 10.27 -18.56
CA TYR A 344 -2.26 9.62 -17.76
C TYR A 344 -2.71 8.22 -17.29
#